data_fe71e0cbd8ea57ffb4dd4db45296c882
#
_entry.id   fe71e0cbd8ea57ffb4dd4db45296c882
#
_cell.length_a   1.000
_cell.length_b   1.000
_cell.length_c   1.000
_cell.angle_alpha   90.00
_cell.angle_beta   90.00
_cell.angle_gamma   90.00
#
_symmetry.space_group_name_H-M   'P 1'
#
loop_
_entity.id
_entity.type
_entity.pdbx_description
1 polymer ?
#
loop_
_entity_poly.entity_id
_entity_poly.type
_entity_poly.pdbx_seq_one_letter_code
_entity_poly.pdbx_strand_id
1 'polypeptide(L)'
;MDELRVFTRRRMLGATGIGALSALVGQPVVSSAQTRAVQPGATRLTQLLDMSPDQQELSRDYATGVRLAFAELRKTNSALPQLATIETDGTAASVRAAIQAVKSDPGQVALLGAAGEALALATVREAAQAQLEIAHVAPWLADPRYDQDRHLVALFASREEQMRQVLKGLATMGVSELGVVYPSPQHAEALQAGTAALTSRLQVRLRSLTVPAGQDIALFASRLKPDDPYFLVFMGGSIELAQFTRGLSQRGQQRYVICLADVDTTTFMQLGPGKKVPIVFTQVVPNPHSSKVPLVRAYRDALARLFDEAPSPISLAGYIAGRYAAAVLAGVEPNAGRARVLAEFQRRRPVQLDGWRVEFEDGGRGGSYVSQLLLNAQGVFIG
;
A
#
# COMPACT_ATOMS: atom_id res chain seq x y z
N MET A 1 12.63 -46.62 -24.26
CA MET A 1 14.07 -46.30 -24.47
C MET A 1 14.22 -44.89 -23.97
N ASP A 2 14.50 -44.81 -22.68
CA ASP A 2 15.77 -44.47 -22.02
C ASP A 2 16.01 -42.94 -22.01
N GLU A 3 16.27 -42.28 -20.94
CA GLU A 3 16.82 -42.63 -19.59
C GLU A 3 16.57 -41.51 -18.59
N LEU A 4 16.19 -41.88 -17.41
CA LEU A 4 16.27 -41.10 -16.17
C LEU A 4 17.73 -40.88 -15.75
N ARG A 5 18.15 -39.67 -15.42
CA ARG A 5 19.37 -39.45 -14.63
C ARG A 5 19.04 -38.88 -13.27
N VAL A 6 19.14 -39.75 -12.29
CA VAL A 6 19.20 -39.54 -10.86
C VAL A 6 20.61 -39.04 -10.51
N PHE A 7 20.76 -37.93 -9.78
CA PHE A 7 22.03 -37.58 -9.14
C PHE A 7 22.00 -37.87 -7.64
N THR A 8 22.87 -38.81 -7.30
CA THR A 8 23.05 -39.43 -6.01
C THR A 8 23.90 -38.57 -5.06
N ARG A 9 23.50 -38.54 -3.80
CA ARG A 9 24.26 -38.03 -2.65
C ARG A 9 25.60 -38.72 -2.48
N ARG A 10 26.69 -37.96 -2.27
CA ARG A 10 27.94 -38.48 -1.70
C ARG A 10 28.07 -38.04 -0.24
N ARG A 11 28.00 -39.04 0.63
CA ARG A 11 28.51 -38.99 2.00
C ARG A 11 30.04 -39.08 1.95
N MET A 12 30.75 -38.29 2.76
CA MET A 12 32.08 -38.66 3.25
C MET A 12 32.12 -38.58 4.78
N LEU A 13 32.40 -39.72 5.36
CA LEU A 13 32.76 -39.93 6.75
C LEU A 13 34.28 -39.82 6.90
N GLY A 14 34.71 -39.29 8.07
CA GLY A 14 35.92 -39.76 8.70
C GLY A 14 36.97 -38.70 8.99
N ALA A 15 37.12 -38.28 10.24
CA ALA A 15 38.32 -38.59 11.06
C ALA A 15 38.24 -37.85 12.40
N THR A 16 38.40 -38.64 13.43
CA THR A 16 38.56 -38.32 14.84
C THR A 16 39.83 -37.52 15.12
N GLY A 17 39.73 -36.48 15.95
CA GLY A 17 40.86 -35.78 16.59
C GLY A 17 40.40 -35.18 17.92
N ILE A 18 40.90 -35.79 19.02
CA ILE A 18 40.73 -35.37 20.41
C ILE A 18 41.62 -34.16 20.68
N GLY A 19 41.13 -33.12 21.31
CA GLY A 19 41.99 -32.05 21.81
C GLY A 19 41.24 -30.86 22.42
N ALA A 20 41.29 -30.78 23.76
CA ALA A 20 41.26 -29.61 24.65
C ALA A 20 39.98 -28.75 24.73
N LEU A 21 39.32 -28.86 25.87
CA LEU A 21 38.39 -27.89 26.43
C LEU A 21 39.06 -26.51 26.59
N SER A 22 38.49 -25.50 25.96
CA SER A 22 38.65 -24.10 26.37
C SER A 22 37.26 -23.47 26.39
N ALA A 23 36.80 -23.13 27.58
CA ALA A 23 35.57 -22.42 27.82
C ALA A 23 35.67 -21.01 27.22
N LEU A 24 35.00 -20.76 26.10
CA LEU A 24 34.76 -19.43 25.56
C LEU A 24 33.32 -19.06 25.90
N VAL A 25 33.23 -18.10 26.83
CA VAL A 25 32.03 -17.37 27.18
C VAL A 25 31.45 -16.78 25.90
N GLY A 26 30.26 -17.25 25.50
CA GLY A 26 29.53 -16.76 24.34
C GLY A 26 29.08 -15.35 24.60
N GLN A 27 29.72 -14.38 23.94
CA GLN A 27 29.15 -13.04 23.77
C GLN A 27 28.04 -13.13 22.73
N PRO A 28 26.86 -12.51 22.96
CA PRO A 28 25.82 -12.41 21.94
C PRO A 28 26.37 -11.57 20.77
N VAL A 29 26.47 -12.18 19.61
CA VAL A 29 26.71 -11.46 18.37
C VAL A 29 25.48 -10.61 18.11
N VAL A 30 25.52 -9.38 18.56
CA VAL A 30 24.58 -8.34 18.12
C VAL A 30 24.92 -8.09 16.66
N SER A 31 24.09 -8.60 15.75
CA SER A 31 24.14 -8.29 14.34
C SER A 31 23.85 -6.81 14.18
N SER A 32 24.91 -6.00 14.21
CA SER A 32 24.82 -4.59 13.88
C SER A 32 24.51 -4.48 12.39
N ALA A 33 23.24 -4.23 12.07
CA ALA A 33 22.86 -3.69 10.78
C ALA A 33 23.79 -2.50 10.52
N GLN A 34 24.59 -2.59 9.47
CA GLN A 34 25.51 -1.51 9.06
C GLN A 34 24.68 -0.27 8.72
N THR A 35 24.47 0.58 9.70
CA THR A 35 24.01 1.93 9.51
C THR A 35 25.12 2.65 8.73
N ARG A 36 24.93 2.79 7.42
CA ARG A 36 25.83 3.55 6.56
C ARG A 36 26.00 4.93 7.19
N ALA A 37 27.22 5.29 7.56
CA ALA A 37 27.53 6.54 8.21
C ALA A 37 26.89 7.71 7.43
N VAL A 38 25.89 8.34 8.04
CA VAL A 38 25.17 9.47 7.48
C VAL A 38 26.08 10.69 7.59
N GLN A 39 26.38 11.33 6.47
CA GLN A 39 27.13 12.58 6.47
C GLN A 39 26.35 13.65 7.24
N PRO A 40 26.93 14.30 8.26
CA PRO A 40 26.29 15.40 8.96
C PRO A 40 25.94 16.53 7.97
N GLY A 41 24.65 16.92 7.92
CA GLY A 41 24.17 18.02 7.07
C GLY A 41 23.41 17.62 5.81
N ALA A 42 23.39 16.34 5.41
CA ALA A 42 22.58 15.90 4.27
C ALA A 42 21.08 15.84 4.61
N THR A 43 20.24 16.47 3.77
CA THR A 43 18.78 16.36 3.91
C THR A 43 18.28 14.95 3.56
N ARG A 44 17.25 14.49 4.26
CA ARG A 44 16.66 13.17 4.12
C ARG A 44 15.15 13.21 4.00
N LEU A 45 14.61 12.32 3.17
CA LEU A 45 13.20 11.95 3.18
C LEU A 45 13.07 10.63 3.93
N THR A 46 12.17 10.59 4.89
CA THR A 46 12.03 9.44 5.78
C THR A 46 10.79 8.63 5.42
N GLN A 47 11.00 7.33 5.18
CA GLN A 47 9.94 6.35 5.06
C GLN A 47 9.69 5.67 6.41
N LEU A 48 8.43 5.61 6.83
CA LEU A 48 7.99 4.77 7.94
C LEU A 48 7.43 3.48 7.38
N LEU A 49 7.89 2.34 7.89
CA LEU A 49 7.43 1.02 7.51
C LEU A 49 6.72 0.35 8.69
N ASP A 50 5.60 -0.29 8.42
CA ASP A 50 4.93 -1.18 9.35
C ASP A 50 5.42 -2.60 9.11
N MET A 51 6.13 -3.17 10.09
CA MET A 51 6.70 -4.51 10.04
C MET A 51 5.83 -5.52 10.77
N SER A 52 4.60 -5.16 11.14
CA SER A 52 3.62 -6.13 11.66
C SER A 52 3.31 -7.20 10.60
N PRO A 53 2.97 -8.42 11.00
CA PRO A 53 2.77 -9.55 10.08
C PRO A 53 1.75 -9.26 8.96
N ASP A 54 0.74 -8.42 9.24
CA ASP A 54 -0.35 -8.13 8.31
C ASP A 54 -0.04 -6.99 7.34
N GLN A 55 0.98 -6.14 7.63
CA GLN A 55 1.27 -4.93 6.87
C GLN A 55 2.69 -4.88 6.28
N GLN A 56 3.58 -5.76 6.71
CA GLN A 56 4.99 -5.70 6.31
C GLN A 56 5.19 -5.81 4.79
N GLU A 57 4.44 -6.68 4.12
CA GLU A 57 4.56 -6.87 2.66
C GLU A 57 4.12 -5.60 1.91
N LEU A 58 3.00 -5.02 2.27
CA LEU A 58 2.51 -3.76 1.70
C LEU A 58 3.50 -2.62 1.93
N SER A 59 4.03 -2.49 3.15
CA SER A 59 5.02 -1.47 3.49
C SER A 59 6.34 -1.63 2.72
N ARG A 60 6.85 -2.85 2.62
CA ARG A 60 8.08 -3.16 1.88
C ARG A 60 7.93 -2.91 0.39
N ASP A 61 6.82 -3.36 -0.18
CA ASP A 61 6.54 -3.22 -1.61
C ASP A 61 6.44 -1.74 -2.01
N TYR A 62 5.71 -0.93 -1.24
CA TYR A 62 5.67 0.51 -1.45
C TYR A 62 7.07 1.15 -1.34
N ALA A 63 7.83 0.79 -0.31
CA ALA A 63 9.17 1.31 -0.09
C ALA A 63 10.15 0.88 -1.20
N THR A 64 9.99 -0.31 -1.76
CA THR A 64 10.76 -0.78 -2.94
C THR A 64 10.52 0.16 -4.12
N GLY A 65 9.27 0.52 -4.42
CA GLY A 65 8.95 1.49 -5.46
C GLY A 65 9.61 2.85 -5.26
N VAL A 66 9.55 3.39 -4.05
CA VAL A 66 10.21 4.67 -3.72
C VAL A 66 11.73 4.57 -3.90
N ARG A 67 12.35 3.51 -3.38
CA ARG A 67 13.80 3.28 -3.51
C ARG A 67 14.21 3.17 -4.97
N LEU A 68 13.39 2.49 -5.78
CA LEU A 68 13.60 2.35 -7.22
C LEU A 68 13.64 3.71 -7.93
N ALA A 69 12.65 4.58 -7.67
CA ALA A 69 12.60 5.92 -8.23
C ALA A 69 13.83 6.74 -7.86
N PHE A 70 14.24 6.72 -6.60
CA PHE A 70 15.42 7.45 -6.14
C PHE A 70 16.73 6.87 -6.68
N ALA A 71 16.85 5.55 -6.80
CA ALA A 71 18.03 4.90 -7.38
C ALA A 71 18.25 5.32 -8.84
N GLU A 72 17.18 5.52 -9.62
CA GLU A 72 17.28 6.01 -10.99
C GLU A 72 17.60 7.50 -11.04
N LEU A 73 16.86 8.31 -10.31
CA LEU A 73 16.99 9.77 -10.37
C LEU A 73 18.32 10.27 -9.84
N ARG A 74 18.90 9.62 -8.84
CA ARG A 74 20.21 10.00 -8.29
C ARG A 74 21.38 9.76 -9.23
N LYS A 75 21.20 8.96 -10.28
CA LYS A 75 22.22 8.82 -11.35
C LYS A 75 22.43 10.12 -12.11
N THR A 76 21.39 10.93 -12.24
CA THR A 76 21.41 12.20 -12.98
C THR A 76 21.35 13.43 -12.08
N ASN A 77 20.88 13.28 -10.84
CA ASN A 77 20.76 14.37 -9.87
C ASN A 77 21.26 13.93 -8.48
N SER A 78 22.52 14.22 -8.21
CA SER A 78 23.16 13.91 -6.91
C SER A 78 22.69 14.84 -5.75
N ALA A 79 22.03 15.96 -6.07
CA ALA A 79 21.52 16.91 -5.07
C ALA A 79 20.22 16.47 -4.40
N LEU A 80 19.57 15.42 -4.89
CA LEU A 80 18.36 14.86 -4.26
C LEU A 80 18.64 14.41 -2.82
N PRO A 81 17.70 14.68 -1.87
CA PRO A 81 17.80 14.18 -0.51
C PRO A 81 18.02 12.67 -0.45
N GLN A 82 18.66 12.21 0.61
CA GLN A 82 18.81 10.78 0.85
C GLN A 82 17.48 10.19 1.34
N LEU A 83 17.25 8.90 1.06
CA LEU A 83 16.17 8.16 1.70
C LEU A 83 16.66 7.58 3.02
N ALA A 84 15.88 7.80 4.07
CA ALA A 84 16.00 7.13 5.36
C ALA A 84 14.78 6.24 5.57
N THR A 85 14.95 5.15 6.29
CA THR A 85 13.87 4.23 6.63
C THR A 85 13.84 4.03 8.14
N ILE A 86 12.66 4.11 8.73
CA ILE A 86 12.41 3.77 10.13
C ILE A 86 11.35 2.67 10.15
N GLU A 87 11.71 1.52 10.70
CA GLU A 87 10.81 0.39 10.89
C GLU A 87 10.03 0.55 12.19
N THR A 88 8.73 0.26 12.14
CA THR A 88 7.82 0.24 13.28
C THR A 88 7.15 -1.14 13.36
N ASP A 89 6.60 -1.49 14.49
CA ASP A 89 5.82 -2.72 14.67
C ASP A 89 4.30 -2.50 14.49
N GLY A 90 3.90 -1.34 13.95
CA GLY A 90 2.50 -0.95 13.75
C GLY A 90 1.82 -0.42 15.02
N THR A 91 2.42 -0.54 16.20
CA THR A 91 1.82 0.02 17.42
C THR A 91 1.93 1.55 17.48
N ALA A 92 0.96 2.19 18.11
CA ALA A 92 1.02 3.64 18.34
C ALA A 92 2.28 4.08 19.10
N ALA A 93 2.82 3.23 19.97
CA ALA A 93 4.04 3.52 20.72
C ALA A 93 5.27 3.55 19.81
N SER A 94 5.44 2.59 18.90
CA SER A 94 6.56 2.56 17.97
C SER A 94 6.47 3.67 16.92
N VAL A 95 5.26 3.98 16.42
CA VAL A 95 5.06 5.12 15.52
C VAL A 95 5.39 6.44 16.20
N ARG A 96 4.98 6.62 17.47
CA ARG A 96 5.36 7.80 18.27
C ARG A 96 6.87 7.91 18.43
N ALA A 97 7.56 6.82 18.75
CA ALA A 97 9.03 6.81 18.87
C ALA A 97 9.69 7.20 17.54
N ALA A 98 9.20 6.69 16.41
CA ALA A 98 9.67 7.05 15.07
C ALA A 98 9.48 8.55 14.79
N ILE A 99 8.31 9.12 15.11
CA ILE A 99 8.04 10.56 14.94
C ILE A 99 8.94 11.40 15.84
N GLN A 100 9.22 10.99 17.07
CA GLN A 100 10.16 11.68 17.94
C GLN A 100 11.61 11.63 17.38
N ALA A 101 12.03 10.52 16.82
CA ALA A 101 13.31 10.40 16.13
C ALA A 101 13.39 11.36 14.92
N VAL A 102 12.33 11.43 14.10
CA VAL A 102 12.22 12.40 13.01
C VAL A 102 12.28 13.84 13.55
N LYS A 103 11.55 14.15 14.63
CA LYS A 103 11.51 15.50 15.21
C LYS A 103 12.87 15.95 15.70
N SER A 104 13.63 15.07 16.36
CA SER A 104 14.94 15.38 16.94
C SER A 104 16.04 15.58 15.89
N ASP A 105 15.83 15.14 14.66
CA ASP A 105 16.81 15.23 13.57
C ASP A 105 16.38 16.24 12.50
N PRO A 106 16.91 17.48 12.53
CA PRO A 106 16.51 18.53 11.59
C PRO A 106 16.85 18.21 10.12
N GLY A 107 17.76 17.26 9.86
CA GLY A 107 18.07 16.80 8.51
C GLY A 107 16.94 15.97 7.87
N GLN A 108 15.98 15.50 8.64
CA GLN A 108 14.79 14.79 8.11
C GLN A 108 13.74 15.83 7.74
N VAL A 109 13.59 16.12 6.44
CA VAL A 109 12.85 17.29 5.95
C VAL A 109 11.44 16.98 5.48
N ALA A 110 11.13 15.73 5.15
CA ALA A 110 9.77 15.27 4.84
C ALA A 110 9.62 13.77 5.15
N LEU A 111 8.38 13.36 5.44
CA LEU A 111 7.95 11.96 5.42
C LEU A 111 7.51 11.62 4.00
N LEU A 112 7.92 10.46 3.50
CA LEU A 112 7.56 9.98 2.16
C LEU A 112 6.94 8.60 2.24
N GLY A 113 5.66 8.48 1.89
CA GLY A 113 4.91 7.24 2.01
C GLY A 113 4.24 7.10 3.38
N ALA A 114 4.41 6.05 4.07
CA ALA A 114 3.61 5.35 5.05
C ALA A 114 2.52 4.55 4.35
N ALA A 115 2.86 3.30 4.02
CA ALA A 115 1.94 2.43 3.32
C ALA A 115 1.05 1.66 4.30
N GLY A 116 -0.25 1.66 4.02
CA GLY A 116 -1.28 1.13 4.90
C GLY A 116 -2.00 2.23 5.69
N GLU A 117 -3.34 2.16 5.66
CA GLU A 117 -4.18 3.21 6.27
C GLU A 117 -3.91 3.38 7.76
N ALA A 118 -3.73 2.27 8.49
CA ALA A 118 -3.45 2.33 9.93
C ALA A 118 -2.14 3.07 10.24
N LEU A 119 -1.06 2.75 9.53
CA LEU A 119 0.23 3.43 9.68
C LEU A 119 0.15 4.89 9.29
N ALA A 120 -0.49 5.19 8.14
CA ALA A 120 -0.64 6.56 7.65
C ALA A 120 -1.42 7.44 8.65
N LEU A 121 -2.55 6.95 9.18
CA LEU A 121 -3.34 7.65 10.18
C LEU A 121 -2.59 7.82 11.51
N ALA A 122 -1.88 6.79 11.97
CA ALA A 122 -1.05 6.88 13.16
C ALA A 122 0.05 7.92 12.99
N THR A 123 0.70 7.93 11.82
CA THR A 123 1.76 8.90 11.50
C THR A 123 1.24 10.34 11.51
N VAL A 124 0.09 10.62 10.88
CA VAL A 124 -0.53 11.95 10.88
C VAL A 124 -0.85 12.40 12.32
N ARG A 125 -1.48 11.52 13.10
CA ARG A 125 -1.86 11.80 14.48
C ARG A 125 -0.66 12.06 15.39
N GLU A 126 0.36 11.20 15.35
CA GLU A 126 1.53 11.34 16.20
C GLU A 126 2.39 12.55 15.79
N ALA A 127 2.46 12.89 14.49
CA ALA A 127 3.10 14.11 14.02
C ALA A 127 2.39 15.36 14.53
N ALA A 128 1.05 15.39 14.49
CA ALA A 128 0.24 16.49 15.03
C ALA A 128 0.44 16.64 16.56
N GLN A 129 0.39 15.54 17.31
CA GLN A 129 0.63 15.55 18.77
C GLN A 129 2.04 16.02 19.12
N ALA A 130 3.03 15.65 18.31
CA ALA A 130 4.40 16.12 18.46
C ALA A 130 4.60 17.57 17.99
N GLN A 131 3.60 18.22 17.43
CA GLN A 131 3.70 19.54 16.78
C GLN A 131 4.86 19.59 15.77
N LEU A 132 4.97 18.53 14.96
CA LEU A 132 6.01 18.39 13.96
C LEU A 132 5.54 19.00 12.64
N GLU A 133 6.06 20.19 12.30
CA GLU A 133 5.80 20.88 11.04
C GLU A 133 6.64 20.23 9.92
N ILE A 134 6.08 19.20 9.27
CA ILE A 134 6.76 18.42 8.23
C ILE A 134 5.76 18.00 7.14
N ALA A 135 6.20 17.97 5.88
CA ALA A 135 5.38 17.44 4.82
C ALA A 135 5.27 15.91 4.93
N HIS A 136 4.06 15.37 4.87
CA HIS A 136 3.77 13.95 4.75
C HIS A 136 3.30 13.67 3.32
N VAL A 137 4.21 13.23 2.48
CA VAL A 137 4.06 13.14 1.03
C VAL A 137 3.63 11.74 0.64
N ALA A 138 2.56 11.64 -0.13
CA ALA A 138 2.05 10.42 -0.73
C ALA A 138 1.86 9.24 0.26
N PRO A 139 1.23 9.43 1.43
CA PRO A 139 0.85 8.28 2.23
C PRO A 139 -0.16 7.44 1.46
N TRP A 140 -0.11 6.11 1.65
CA TRP A 140 -1.16 5.22 1.14
C TRP A 140 -2.38 5.29 2.07
N LEU A 141 -3.14 6.37 1.88
CA LEU A 141 -4.27 6.75 2.71
C LEU A 141 -5.49 7.04 1.83
N ALA A 142 -6.51 6.22 1.94
CA ALA A 142 -7.74 6.36 1.16
C ALA A 142 -8.80 7.26 1.82
N ASP A 143 -8.66 7.61 3.10
CA ASP A 143 -9.62 8.41 3.87
C ASP A 143 -9.63 9.87 3.42
N PRO A 144 -10.75 10.39 2.87
CA PRO A 144 -10.83 11.76 2.37
C PRO A 144 -10.88 12.83 3.46
N ARG A 145 -11.14 12.47 4.72
CA ARG A 145 -11.20 13.43 5.85
C ARG A 145 -9.89 14.19 6.06
N TYR A 146 -8.79 13.64 5.58
CA TYR A 146 -7.45 14.25 5.69
C TYR A 146 -7.01 15.03 4.45
N ASP A 147 -7.84 15.14 3.42
CA ASP A 147 -7.47 15.80 2.15
C ASP A 147 -7.19 17.30 2.32
N GLN A 148 -7.79 17.92 3.33
CA GLN A 148 -7.59 19.32 3.67
C GLN A 148 -6.45 19.55 4.68
N ASP A 149 -5.79 18.52 5.16
CA ASP A 149 -4.63 18.68 6.05
C ASP A 149 -3.48 19.31 5.26
N ARG A 150 -3.01 20.45 5.74
CA ARG A 150 -1.94 21.22 5.08
C ARG A 150 -0.59 20.51 5.04
N HIS A 151 -0.37 19.54 5.93
CA HIS A 151 0.87 18.77 5.97
C HIS A 151 0.82 17.54 5.08
N LEU A 152 -0.37 17.12 4.68
CA LEU A 152 -0.58 15.89 3.93
C LEU A 152 -0.74 16.18 2.44
N VAL A 153 0.02 15.46 1.63
CA VAL A 153 0.00 15.55 0.16
C VAL A 153 -0.42 14.20 -0.39
N ALA A 154 -1.72 13.94 -0.42
CA ALA A 154 -2.29 12.70 -0.93
C ALA A 154 -2.26 12.67 -2.47
N LEU A 155 -1.70 11.64 -3.08
CA LEU A 155 -1.56 11.52 -4.54
C LEU A 155 -2.61 10.63 -5.21
N PHE A 156 -3.21 9.69 -4.49
CA PHE A 156 -4.03 8.65 -5.07
C PHE A 156 -5.51 8.86 -4.74
N ALA A 157 -6.40 8.35 -5.59
CA ALA A 157 -7.84 8.51 -5.43
C ALA A 157 -8.32 8.03 -4.06
N SER A 158 -9.24 8.79 -3.46
CA SER A 158 -9.86 8.45 -2.18
C SER A 158 -10.77 7.23 -2.29
N ARG A 159 -11.13 6.65 -1.14
CA ARG A 159 -12.14 5.60 -1.06
C ARG A 159 -13.48 6.06 -1.65
N GLU A 160 -13.84 7.31 -1.42
CA GLU A 160 -15.07 7.87 -1.98
C GLU A 160 -15.03 7.95 -3.51
N GLU A 161 -13.90 8.34 -4.11
CA GLU A 161 -13.75 8.37 -5.55
C GLU A 161 -13.78 6.96 -6.15
N GLN A 162 -13.12 6.01 -5.53
CA GLN A 162 -13.18 4.61 -5.94
C GLN A 162 -14.61 4.08 -5.91
N MET A 163 -15.32 4.31 -4.80
CA MET A 163 -16.74 3.94 -4.65
C MET A 163 -17.63 4.63 -5.69
N ARG A 164 -17.39 5.91 -5.95
CA ARG A 164 -18.15 6.68 -6.96
C ARG A 164 -18.01 6.05 -8.34
N GLN A 165 -16.80 5.67 -8.74
CA GLN A 165 -16.55 5.02 -10.03
C GLN A 165 -17.21 3.63 -10.11
N VAL A 166 -17.15 2.84 -9.04
CA VAL A 166 -17.83 1.54 -8.93
C VAL A 166 -19.34 1.72 -9.07
N LEU A 167 -19.94 2.60 -8.28
CA LEU A 167 -21.39 2.85 -8.30
C LEU A 167 -21.87 3.38 -9.63
N LYS A 168 -21.13 4.30 -10.27
CA LYS A 168 -21.42 4.79 -11.60
C LYS A 168 -21.43 3.67 -12.65
N GLY A 169 -20.44 2.79 -12.60
CA GLY A 169 -20.38 1.62 -13.49
C GLY A 169 -21.55 0.67 -13.29
N LEU A 170 -21.89 0.33 -12.04
CA LEU A 170 -23.02 -0.54 -11.71
C LEU A 170 -24.36 0.07 -12.08
N ALA A 171 -24.57 1.34 -11.83
CA ALA A 171 -25.78 2.07 -12.22
C ALA A 171 -25.99 2.05 -13.75
N THR A 172 -24.92 2.21 -14.54
CA THR A 172 -24.97 2.11 -16.00
C THR A 172 -25.40 0.72 -16.49
N MET A 173 -25.10 -0.32 -15.71
CA MET A 173 -25.56 -1.69 -15.98
C MET A 173 -26.96 -1.99 -15.43
N GLY A 174 -27.66 -0.99 -14.87
CA GLY A 174 -29.01 -1.16 -14.31
C GLY A 174 -29.04 -1.77 -12.90
N VAL A 175 -27.92 -1.82 -12.21
CA VAL A 175 -27.88 -2.32 -10.82
C VAL A 175 -28.48 -1.28 -9.90
N SER A 176 -29.58 -1.63 -9.22
CA SER A 176 -30.31 -0.75 -8.30
C SER A 176 -30.03 -1.02 -6.82
N GLU A 177 -29.39 -2.14 -6.50
CA GLU A 177 -29.06 -2.54 -5.12
C GLU A 177 -27.64 -3.11 -5.04
N LEU A 178 -26.90 -2.72 -4.00
CA LEU A 178 -25.53 -3.13 -3.74
C LEU A 178 -25.38 -3.52 -2.27
N GLY A 179 -24.77 -4.65 -1.99
CA GLY A 179 -24.35 -5.03 -0.65
C GLY A 179 -23.00 -4.39 -0.30
N VAL A 180 -22.88 -3.84 0.90
CA VAL A 180 -21.59 -3.42 1.45
C VAL A 180 -21.25 -4.32 2.63
N VAL A 181 -20.18 -5.08 2.49
CA VAL A 181 -19.73 -6.06 3.47
C VAL A 181 -18.65 -5.43 4.34
N TYR A 182 -18.91 -5.37 5.65
CA TYR A 182 -17.95 -4.93 6.64
C TYR A 182 -17.43 -6.14 7.43
N PRO A 183 -16.10 -6.40 7.48
CA PRO A 183 -15.54 -7.58 8.16
C PRO A 183 -15.76 -7.59 9.67
N SER A 184 -16.08 -6.45 10.28
CA SER A 184 -16.38 -6.33 11.70
C SER A 184 -17.27 -5.12 11.99
N PRO A 185 -17.89 -5.03 13.18
CA PRO A 185 -18.62 -3.84 13.61
C PRO A 185 -17.76 -2.57 13.62
N GLN A 186 -16.48 -2.67 13.96
CA GLN A 186 -15.54 -1.56 13.95
C GLN A 186 -15.32 -0.99 12.54
N HIS A 187 -15.21 -1.86 11.53
CA HIS A 187 -15.15 -1.42 10.14
C HIS A 187 -16.44 -0.72 9.70
N ALA A 188 -17.60 -1.24 10.13
CA ALA A 188 -18.88 -0.60 9.83
C ALA A 188 -18.97 0.79 10.45
N GLU A 189 -18.65 0.93 11.74
CA GLU A 189 -18.63 2.21 12.44
C GLU A 189 -17.73 3.25 11.76
N ALA A 190 -16.54 2.83 11.34
CA ALA A 190 -15.56 3.72 10.71
C ALA A 190 -15.97 4.19 9.29
N LEU A 191 -16.67 3.35 8.51
CA LEU A 191 -16.81 3.53 7.06
C LEU A 191 -18.23 3.75 6.57
N GLN A 192 -19.26 3.36 7.36
CA GLN A 192 -20.66 3.36 6.92
C GLN A 192 -21.19 4.76 6.60
N ALA A 193 -20.82 5.77 7.39
CA ALA A 193 -21.28 7.14 7.17
C ALA A 193 -20.83 7.71 5.83
N GLY A 194 -19.55 7.55 5.46
CA GLY A 194 -19.01 7.96 4.16
C GLY A 194 -19.68 7.22 2.99
N THR A 195 -19.90 5.92 3.15
CA THR A 195 -20.54 5.09 2.13
C THR A 195 -21.99 5.50 1.90
N ALA A 196 -22.75 5.80 2.96
CA ALA A 196 -24.15 6.24 2.86
C ALA A 196 -24.30 7.60 2.17
N ALA A 197 -23.37 8.53 2.42
CA ALA A 197 -23.38 9.85 1.78
C ALA A 197 -23.24 9.79 0.24
N LEU A 198 -22.48 8.81 -0.27
CA LEU A 198 -22.28 8.60 -1.70
C LEU A 198 -23.54 8.09 -2.42
N THR A 199 -24.31 7.23 -1.79
CA THR A 199 -25.43 6.56 -2.43
C THR A 199 -26.66 7.40 -2.57
N SER A 200 -26.88 8.36 -1.68
CA SER A 200 -27.97 9.32 -1.79
C SER A 200 -27.92 10.11 -3.11
N ARG A 201 -26.73 10.28 -3.71
CA ARG A 201 -26.51 10.99 -4.99
C ARG A 201 -26.71 10.11 -6.24
N LEU A 202 -26.57 8.78 -6.12
CA LEU A 202 -26.48 7.87 -7.28
C LEU A 202 -27.69 6.94 -7.45
N GLN A 203 -28.72 7.09 -6.61
CA GLN A 203 -29.96 6.30 -6.65
C GLN A 203 -29.76 4.78 -6.55
N VAL A 204 -28.63 4.32 -6.00
CA VAL A 204 -28.35 2.92 -5.73
C VAL A 204 -28.63 2.66 -4.25
N ARG A 205 -29.48 1.69 -3.94
CA ARG A 205 -29.73 1.29 -2.55
C ARG A 205 -28.56 0.49 -2.02
N LEU A 206 -28.05 0.89 -0.84
CA LEU A 206 -27.04 0.11 -0.13
C LEU A 206 -27.70 -0.76 0.95
N ARG A 207 -27.32 -2.02 0.95
CA ARG A 207 -27.61 -2.95 2.03
C ARG A 207 -26.34 -3.26 2.82
N SER A 208 -26.29 -2.81 4.06
CA SER A 208 -25.14 -3.06 4.93
C SER A 208 -25.18 -4.52 5.43
N LEU A 209 -24.07 -5.21 5.28
CA LEU A 209 -23.84 -6.59 5.67
C LEU A 209 -22.62 -6.64 6.59
N THR A 210 -22.85 -6.57 7.90
CA THR A 210 -21.77 -6.52 8.90
C THR A 210 -21.56 -7.91 9.51
N VAL A 211 -20.32 -8.39 9.49
CA VAL A 211 -19.93 -9.61 10.19
C VAL A 211 -20.02 -9.35 11.70
N PRO A 212 -20.81 -10.10 12.46
CA PRO A 212 -20.92 -9.95 13.91
C PRO A 212 -19.57 -10.14 14.62
N ALA A 213 -19.39 -9.47 15.75
CA ALA A 213 -18.17 -9.61 16.55
C ALA A 213 -17.91 -11.08 16.93
N GLY A 214 -16.68 -11.55 16.70
CA GLY A 214 -16.26 -12.93 16.99
C GLY A 214 -16.80 -14.00 16.04
N GLN A 215 -17.57 -13.64 15.01
CA GLN A 215 -18.01 -14.59 14.01
C GLN A 215 -16.94 -14.79 12.93
N ASP A 216 -16.75 -16.04 12.51
CA ASP A 216 -15.90 -16.39 11.36
C ASP A 216 -16.47 -15.80 10.05
N ILE A 217 -15.61 -15.09 9.31
CA ILE A 217 -15.98 -14.38 8.07
C ILE A 217 -16.40 -15.35 6.97
N ALA A 218 -15.74 -16.51 6.84
CA ALA A 218 -16.10 -17.51 5.85
C ALA A 218 -17.45 -18.15 6.18
N LEU A 219 -17.72 -18.40 7.45
CA LEU A 219 -19.03 -18.88 7.90
C LEU A 219 -20.13 -17.85 7.62
N PHE A 220 -19.89 -16.57 7.89
CA PHE A 220 -20.84 -15.50 7.55
C PHE A 220 -21.12 -15.50 6.03
N ALA A 221 -20.08 -15.47 5.22
CA ALA A 221 -20.20 -15.47 3.75
C ALA A 221 -20.99 -16.67 3.24
N SER A 222 -20.77 -17.86 3.81
CA SER A 222 -21.49 -19.08 3.43
C SER A 222 -22.98 -19.07 3.78
N ARG A 223 -23.42 -18.17 4.67
CA ARG A 223 -24.80 -18.03 5.15
C ARG A 223 -25.55 -16.88 4.49
N LEU A 224 -24.96 -16.17 3.54
CA LEU A 224 -25.67 -15.14 2.78
C LEU A 224 -26.91 -15.75 2.12
N LYS A 225 -28.02 -15.03 2.17
CA LYS A 225 -29.31 -15.49 1.67
C LYS A 225 -29.41 -15.25 0.16
N PRO A 226 -30.28 -15.97 -0.56
CA PRO A 226 -30.53 -15.74 -1.98
C PRO A 226 -30.99 -14.32 -2.32
N ASP A 227 -31.71 -13.67 -1.39
CA ASP A 227 -32.22 -12.30 -1.50
C ASP A 227 -31.20 -11.21 -1.09
N ASP A 228 -30.01 -11.59 -0.61
CA ASP A 228 -28.93 -10.63 -0.43
C ASP A 228 -28.38 -10.16 -1.78
N PRO A 229 -27.87 -8.90 -1.88
CA PRO A 229 -27.44 -8.33 -3.15
C PRO A 229 -26.41 -9.18 -3.90
N TYR A 230 -26.56 -9.22 -5.22
CA TYR A 230 -25.69 -9.98 -6.12
C TYR A 230 -24.28 -9.36 -6.22
N PHE A 231 -24.21 -8.02 -6.21
CA PHE A 231 -22.97 -7.26 -6.20
C PHE A 231 -22.65 -6.84 -4.77
N LEU A 232 -21.43 -7.16 -4.32
CA LEU A 232 -20.96 -6.91 -2.97
C LEU A 232 -19.68 -6.09 -3.00
N VAL A 233 -19.67 -4.90 -2.38
CA VAL A 233 -18.43 -4.19 -2.10
C VAL A 233 -17.91 -4.65 -0.76
N PHE A 234 -16.69 -5.14 -0.74
CA PHE A 234 -16.03 -5.62 0.48
C PHE A 234 -15.11 -4.53 1.04
N MET A 235 -15.34 -4.17 2.30
CA MET A 235 -14.66 -3.08 3.01
C MET A 235 -13.66 -3.62 4.04
N GLY A 236 -12.71 -4.42 3.60
CA GLY A 236 -11.68 -5.02 4.46
C GLY A 236 -10.39 -5.28 3.71
N GLY A 237 -9.42 -5.87 4.40
CA GLY A 237 -8.09 -6.18 3.86
C GLY A 237 -8.03 -7.53 3.12
N SER A 238 -6.81 -7.90 2.71
CA SER A 238 -6.56 -9.10 1.91
C SER A 238 -6.88 -10.39 2.65
N ILE A 239 -6.64 -10.44 3.96
CA ILE A 239 -6.88 -11.63 4.79
C ILE A 239 -8.37 -11.90 4.93
N GLU A 240 -9.13 -10.89 5.31
CA GLU A 240 -10.58 -10.98 5.48
C GLU A 240 -11.27 -11.27 4.14
N LEU A 241 -10.79 -10.68 3.05
CA LEU A 241 -11.31 -10.95 1.71
C LEU A 241 -11.08 -12.41 1.30
N ALA A 242 -9.89 -12.97 1.56
CA ALA A 242 -9.61 -14.36 1.26
C ALA A 242 -10.52 -15.32 2.03
N GLN A 243 -10.79 -15.03 3.31
CA GLN A 243 -11.73 -15.78 4.13
C GLN A 243 -13.17 -15.64 3.61
N PHE A 244 -13.60 -14.42 3.28
CA PHE A 244 -14.93 -14.15 2.75
C PHE A 244 -15.19 -14.89 1.44
N THR A 245 -14.26 -14.81 0.49
CA THR A 245 -14.41 -15.50 -0.81
C THR A 245 -14.38 -17.02 -0.68
N ARG A 246 -13.63 -17.58 0.28
CA ARG A 246 -13.70 -19.02 0.59
C ARG A 246 -15.07 -19.43 1.07
N GLY A 247 -15.71 -18.65 1.91
CA GLY A 247 -17.08 -18.89 2.37
C GLY A 247 -18.11 -18.84 1.25
N LEU A 248 -18.02 -17.87 0.34
CA LEU A 248 -18.87 -17.79 -0.85
C LEU A 248 -18.70 -19.00 -1.77
N SER A 249 -17.47 -19.47 -1.95
CA SER A 249 -17.14 -20.62 -2.81
C SER A 249 -17.76 -21.92 -2.33
N GLN A 250 -17.96 -22.11 -1.02
CA GLN A 250 -18.48 -23.35 -0.43
C GLN A 250 -19.91 -23.68 -0.84
N ARG A 251 -20.75 -22.70 -1.10
CA ARG A 251 -22.17 -22.91 -1.45
C ARG A 251 -22.50 -22.69 -2.92
N GLY A 252 -21.50 -22.42 -3.77
CA GLY A 252 -21.72 -22.18 -5.19
C GLY A 252 -22.58 -20.95 -5.48
N GLN A 253 -22.69 -20.02 -4.52
CA GLN A 253 -23.43 -18.77 -4.71
C GLN A 253 -22.61 -17.86 -5.63
N GLN A 254 -23.15 -17.59 -6.80
CA GLN A 254 -22.55 -16.60 -7.69
C GLN A 254 -22.79 -15.21 -7.13
N ARG A 255 -21.75 -14.57 -6.67
CA ARG A 255 -21.73 -13.15 -6.27
C ARG A 255 -20.52 -12.49 -6.91
N TYR A 256 -20.68 -11.25 -7.34
CA TYR A 256 -19.57 -10.41 -7.74
C TYR A 256 -19.06 -9.65 -6.50
N VAL A 257 -17.81 -9.83 -6.19
CA VAL A 257 -17.16 -9.11 -5.08
C VAL A 257 -16.34 -7.99 -5.68
N ILE A 258 -16.51 -6.77 -5.16
CA ILE A 258 -15.76 -5.58 -5.56
C ILE A 258 -14.93 -5.15 -4.37
N CYS A 259 -13.64 -4.96 -4.60
CA CYS A 259 -12.69 -4.57 -3.56
C CYS A 259 -12.04 -3.25 -3.94
N LEU A 260 -11.74 -2.45 -2.94
CA LEU A 260 -11.04 -1.19 -3.12
C LEU A 260 -9.53 -1.42 -3.18
N ALA A 261 -8.77 -0.40 -3.55
CA ALA A 261 -7.31 -0.46 -3.72
C ALA A 261 -6.54 -0.71 -2.41
N ASP A 262 -7.22 -0.78 -1.28
CA ASP A 262 -6.66 -1.16 0.02
C ASP A 262 -6.28 -2.64 0.10
N VAL A 263 -6.82 -3.46 -0.83
CA VAL A 263 -6.50 -4.89 -0.91
C VAL A 263 -5.24 -5.10 -1.74
N ASP A 264 -4.21 -5.64 -1.11
CA ASP A 264 -3.03 -6.13 -1.84
C ASP A 264 -3.37 -7.44 -2.56
N THR A 265 -3.34 -7.39 -3.90
CA THR A 265 -3.69 -8.54 -4.74
C THR A 265 -2.68 -9.68 -4.64
N THR A 266 -1.42 -9.39 -4.37
CA THR A 266 -0.35 -10.41 -4.23
C THR A 266 -0.59 -11.25 -2.97
N THR A 267 -0.73 -10.59 -1.83
CA THR A 267 -1.08 -11.25 -0.55
C THR A 267 -2.39 -12.01 -0.66
N PHE A 268 -3.42 -11.40 -1.27
CA PHE A 268 -4.71 -12.05 -1.48
C PHE A 268 -4.57 -13.37 -2.24
N MET A 269 -3.82 -13.40 -3.34
CA MET A 269 -3.61 -14.61 -4.13
C MET A 269 -2.79 -15.67 -3.39
N GLN A 270 -1.79 -15.28 -2.62
CA GLN A 270 -0.99 -16.19 -1.77
C GLN A 270 -1.82 -16.87 -0.68
N LEU A 271 -2.81 -16.17 -0.14
CA LEU A 271 -3.71 -16.71 0.90
C LEU A 271 -4.69 -17.77 0.37
N GLY A 272 -4.75 -18.01 -0.92
CA GLY A 272 -5.65 -18.99 -1.52
C GLY A 272 -7.12 -18.58 -1.42
N PRO A 273 -7.56 -17.61 -2.21
CA PRO A 273 -8.94 -17.15 -2.22
C PRO A 273 -9.92 -18.24 -2.68
N GLY A 274 -11.20 -18.01 -2.45
CA GLY A 274 -12.27 -18.90 -2.91
C GLY A 274 -12.30 -19.02 -4.43
N LYS A 275 -12.36 -20.25 -4.93
CA LYS A 275 -12.43 -20.52 -6.36
C LYS A 275 -13.83 -20.17 -6.92
N LYS A 276 -13.89 -19.78 -8.19
CA LYS A 276 -15.13 -19.46 -8.92
C LYS A 276 -15.88 -18.21 -8.41
N VAL A 277 -15.26 -17.38 -7.59
CA VAL A 277 -15.82 -16.09 -7.18
C VAL A 277 -15.19 -15.00 -8.06
N PRO A 278 -15.95 -14.33 -8.92
CA PRO A 278 -15.42 -13.20 -9.69
C PRO A 278 -15.22 -12.01 -8.78
N ILE A 279 -14.03 -11.40 -8.87
CA ILE A 279 -13.66 -10.29 -8.01
C ILE A 279 -13.17 -9.13 -8.87
N VAL A 280 -13.70 -7.94 -8.64
CA VAL A 280 -13.26 -6.70 -9.27
C VAL A 280 -12.44 -5.91 -8.23
N PHE A 281 -11.18 -5.63 -8.52
CA PHE A 281 -10.33 -4.74 -7.73
C PHE A 281 -10.33 -3.36 -8.36
N THR A 282 -10.63 -2.32 -7.60
CA THR A 282 -10.30 -0.97 -8.04
C THR A 282 -8.78 -0.76 -7.92
N GLN A 283 -8.23 0.03 -8.82
CA GLN A 283 -6.82 0.42 -8.79
C GLN A 283 -6.71 1.92 -8.94
N VAL A 284 -5.87 2.53 -8.14
CA VAL A 284 -5.62 4.00 -8.12
C VAL A 284 -4.32 4.35 -8.85
N VAL A 285 -3.69 3.36 -9.46
CA VAL A 285 -2.53 3.48 -10.37
C VAL A 285 -2.80 2.65 -11.62
N PRO A 286 -2.14 2.93 -12.75
CA PRO A 286 -2.28 2.12 -13.96
C PRO A 286 -1.84 0.67 -13.71
N ASN A 287 -2.38 -0.26 -14.50
CA ASN A 287 -1.98 -1.67 -14.40
C ASN A 287 -0.46 -1.80 -14.58
N PRO A 288 0.29 -2.28 -13.56
CA PRO A 288 1.75 -2.35 -13.60
C PRO A 288 2.29 -3.32 -14.63
N HIS A 289 1.49 -4.32 -15.05
CA HIS A 289 1.93 -5.36 -15.99
C HIS A 289 1.69 -4.96 -17.45
N SER A 290 0.59 -4.31 -17.77
CA SER A 290 0.12 -4.12 -19.15
C SER A 290 0.07 -2.66 -19.60
N SER A 291 0.11 -1.68 -18.70
CA SER A 291 -0.02 -0.27 -19.06
C SER A 291 1.07 0.20 -20.03
N LYS A 292 0.64 0.98 -21.03
CA LYS A 292 1.51 1.60 -22.03
C LYS A 292 2.00 3.00 -21.62
N VAL A 293 1.58 3.50 -20.46
CA VAL A 293 2.07 4.78 -19.92
C VAL A 293 3.59 4.74 -19.79
N PRO A 294 4.34 5.71 -20.33
CA PRO A 294 5.81 5.69 -20.32
C PRO A 294 6.40 5.55 -18.89
N LEU A 295 5.81 6.21 -17.90
CA LEU A 295 6.19 6.06 -16.50
C LEU A 295 6.14 4.60 -16.02
N VAL A 296 5.07 3.86 -16.40
CA VAL A 296 4.92 2.45 -15.99
C VAL A 296 5.93 1.54 -16.71
N ARG A 297 6.27 1.86 -17.95
CA ARG A 297 7.33 1.14 -18.65
C ARG A 297 8.69 1.37 -17.98
N ALA A 298 9.02 2.62 -17.68
CA ALA A 298 10.26 2.97 -16.97
C ALA A 298 10.33 2.26 -15.60
N TYR A 299 9.24 2.21 -14.85
CA TYR A 299 9.14 1.46 -13.61
C TYR A 299 9.46 -0.02 -13.81
N ARG A 300 8.83 -0.72 -14.79
CA ARG A 300 9.09 -2.14 -15.04
C ARG A 300 10.54 -2.41 -15.42
N ASP A 301 11.08 -1.58 -16.32
CA ASP A 301 12.46 -1.71 -16.78
C ASP A 301 13.47 -1.50 -15.65
N ALA A 302 13.17 -0.58 -14.73
CA ALA A 302 14.00 -0.30 -13.59
C ALA A 302 13.90 -1.44 -12.54
N LEU A 303 12.68 -1.94 -12.28
CA LEU A 303 12.43 -3.04 -11.35
C LEU A 303 13.19 -4.30 -11.80
N ALA A 304 13.05 -4.68 -13.06
CA ALA A 304 13.74 -5.85 -13.62
C ALA A 304 15.28 -5.75 -13.60
N ARG A 305 15.84 -4.52 -13.57
CA ARG A 305 17.31 -4.34 -13.47
C ARG A 305 17.84 -4.34 -12.06
N LEU A 306 17.06 -3.91 -11.08
CA LEU A 306 17.54 -3.61 -9.73
C LEU A 306 16.98 -4.55 -8.67
N PHE A 307 15.86 -5.20 -8.95
CA PHE A 307 15.16 -6.09 -8.02
C PHE A 307 14.63 -7.31 -8.77
N ASP A 308 14.69 -8.45 -8.14
CA ASP A 308 14.09 -9.71 -8.65
C ASP A 308 12.67 -9.88 -8.08
N GLU A 309 11.84 -8.87 -8.35
CA GLU A 309 10.47 -8.81 -7.85
C GLU A 309 9.49 -8.58 -9.00
N ALA A 310 8.29 -9.15 -8.89
CA ALA A 310 7.24 -8.90 -9.87
C ALA A 310 6.66 -7.50 -9.73
N PRO A 311 6.26 -6.83 -10.81
CA PRO A 311 5.56 -5.56 -10.74
C PRO A 311 4.26 -5.66 -9.94
N SER A 312 4.00 -4.69 -9.06
CA SER A 312 2.76 -4.62 -8.29
C SER A 312 2.15 -3.21 -8.33
N PRO A 313 0.84 -3.06 -8.08
CA PRO A 313 0.22 -1.74 -7.94
C PRO A 313 0.82 -0.92 -6.80
N ILE A 314 1.19 -1.56 -5.71
CA ILE A 314 1.73 -0.91 -4.51
C ILE A 314 3.14 -0.39 -4.75
N SER A 315 4.03 -1.18 -5.35
CA SER A 315 5.38 -0.70 -5.66
C SER A 315 5.37 0.35 -6.78
N LEU A 316 4.45 0.25 -7.75
CA LEU A 316 4.24 1.33 -8.73
C LEU A 316 3.77 2.63 -8.05
N ALA A 317 2.87 2.55 -7.07
CA ALA A 317 2.47 3.72 -6.28
C ALA A 317 3.66 4.35 -5.55
N GLY A 318 4.49 3.53 -4.93
CA GLY A 318 5.75 3.98 -4.32
C GLY A 318 6.69 4.65 -5.34
N TYR A 319 6.80 4.09 -6.52
CA TYR A 319 7.61 4.68 -7.61
C TYR A 319 7.05 6.04 -8.05
N ILE A 320 5.74 6.16 -8.23
CA ILE A 320 5.07 7.44 -8.54
C ILE A 320 5.33 8.46 -7.42
N ALA A 321 5.20 8.05 -6.16
CA ALA A 321 5.46 8.91 -5.01
C ALA A 321 6.90 9.42 -4.96
N GLY A 322 7.87 8.54 -5.21
CA GLY A 322 9.28 8.91 -5.27
C GLY A 322 9.58 9.88 -6.43
N ARG A 323 9.03 9.63 -7.61
CA ARG A 323 9.16 10.51 -8.79
C ARG A 323 8.53 11.88 -8.54
N TYR A 324 7.34 11.92 -7.94
CA TYR A 324 6.66 13.16 -7.56
C TYR A 324 7.48 13.96 -6.55
N ALA A 325 7.90 13.33 -5.46
CA ALA A 325 8.70 14.01 -4.43
C ALA A 325 9.98 14.60 -5.00
N ALA A 326 10.69 13.86 -5.84
CA ALA A 326 11.90 14.33 -6.49
C ALA A 326 11.64 15.51 -7.44
N ALA A 327 10.54 15.48 -8.20
CA ALA A 327 10.18 16.55 -9.12
C ALA A 327 9.85 17.86 -8.37
N VAL A 328 9.12 17.78 -7.24
CA VAL A 328 8.84 18.96 -6.40
C VAL A 328 10.12 19.50 -5.79
N LEU A 329 11.00 18.63 -5.30
CA LEU A 329 12.25 19.01 -4.63
C LEU A 329 13.33 19.52 -5.61
N ALA A 330 13.21 19.26 -6.90
CA ALA A 330 14.10 19.82 -7.90
C ALA A 330 14.07 21.39 -7.94
N GLY A 331 12.99 21.99 -7.46
CA GLY A 331 12.83 23.44 -7.33
C GLY A 331 13.24 24.01 -5.96
N VAL A 332 13.83 23.20 -5.09
CA VAL A 332 14.22 23.58 -3.72
C VAL A 332 15.73 23.54 -3.61
N GLU A 333 16.32 24.53 -2.92
CA GLU A 333 17.77 24.60 -2.71
C GLU A 333 18.26 23.33 -1.99
N PRO A 334 19.45 22.82 -2.34
CA PRO A 334 20.09 21.75 -1.58
C PRO A 334 20.21 22.13 -0.09
N ASN A 335 19.89 21.17 0.78
CA ASN A 335 19.90 21.35 2.24
C ASN A 335 18.84 22.33 2.81
N ALA A 336 17.77 22.61 2.05
CA ALA A 336 16.64 23.37 2.59
C ALA A 336 16.03 22.67 3.81
N GLY A 337 15.71 23.46 4.84
CA GLY A 337 15.07 22.96 6.06
C GLY A 337 13.58 22.59 5.87
N ARG A 338 12.99 21.94 6.88
CA ARG A 338 11.59 21.45 6.89
C ARG A 338 10.58 22.48 6.44
N ALA A 339 10.64 23.70 6.97
CA ALA A 339 9.67 24.75 6.65
C ALA A 339 9.67 25.10 5.17
N ARG A 340 10.84 25.17 4.54
CA ARG A 340 10.97 25.45 3.11
C ARG A 340 10.45 24.29 2.25
N VAL A 341 10.79 23.06 2.64
CA VAL A 341 10.30 21.84 1.97
C VAL A 341 8.79 21.72 2.11
N LEU A 342 8.24 21.91 3.30
CA LEU A 342 6.80 21.89 3.55
C LEU A 342 6.08 22.94 2.68
N ALA A 343 6.57 24.18 2.67
CA ALA A 343 5.98 25.24 1.87
C ALA A 343 5.98 24.92 0.37
N GLU A 344 6.99 24.20 -0.14
CA GLU A 344 7.01 23.79 -1.55
C GLU A 344 5.97 22.74 -1.86
N PHE A 345 5.82 21.73 -1.00
CA PHE A 345 4.77 20.71 -1.16
C PHE A 345 3.35 21.31 -1.01
N GLN A 346 3.17 22.28 -0.13
CA GLN A 346 1.88 22.97 0.06
C GLN A 346 1.41 23.77 -1.17
N ARG A 347 2.31 24.13 -2.07
CA ARG A 347 1.95 24.79 -3.34
C ARG A 347 1.16 23.90 -4.26
N ARG A 348 1.22 22.58 -4.07
CA ARG A 348 0.45 21.58 -4.84
C ARG A 348 0.49 21.82 -6.35
N ARG A 349 1.67 22.20 -6.86
CA ARG A 349 1.82 22.48 -8.30
C ARG A 349 1.59 21.19 -9.11
N PRO A 350 0.94 21.30 -10.28
CA PRO A 350 0.85 20.17 -11.19
C PRO A 350 2.24 19.65 -11.59
N VAL A 351 2.40 18.33 -11.60
CA VAL A 351 3.65 17.68 -11.99
C VAL A 351 3.36 16.66 -13.09
N GLN A 352 4.14 16.74 -14.17
CA GLN A 352 4.09 15.77 -15.26
C GLN A 352 5.20 14.73 -15.07
N LEU A 353 4.83 13.46 -14.96
CA LEU A 353 5.72 12.32 -14.75
C LEU A 353 5.60 11.35 -15.93
N ASP A 354 6.35 11.56 -17.01
CA ASP A 354 6.44 10.65 -18.17
C ASP A 354 5.07 10.06 -18.61
N GLY A 355 4.13 10.93 -18.92
CA GLY A 355 2.77 10.55 -19.34
C GLY A 355 1.79 10.29 -18.20
N TRP A 356 2.23 10.42 -16.94
CA TRP A 356 1.35 10.45 -15.77
C TRP A 356 1.31 11.86 -15.19
N ARG A 357 0.11 12.41 -14.96
CA ARG A 357 -0.08 13.75 -14.42
C ARG A 357 -0.57 13.66 -12.97
N VAL A 358 0.11 14.37 -12.10
CA VAL A 358 -0.35 14.66 -10.74
C VAL A 358 -0.86 16.09 -10.72
N GLU A 359 -2.14 16.28 -10.42
CA GLU A 359 -2.80 17.58 -10.41
C GLU A 359 -3.80 17.62 -9.25
N PHE A 360 -3.72 18.68 -8.47
CA PHE A 360 -4.55 18.86 -7.28
C PHE A 360 -5.74 19.76 -7.62
N GLU A 361 -6.91 19.18 -7.73
CA GLU A 361 -8.16 19.92 -7.89
C GLU A 361 -8.64 20.41 -6.53
N ASP A 362 -9.01 21.69 -6.44
CA ASP A 362 -9.56 22.36 -5.23
C ASP A 362 -8.75 22.12 -3.95
N GLY A 363 -7.44 21.98 -4.07
CA GLY A 363 -6.55 21.70 -2.94
C GLY A 363 -6.71 20.30 -2.33
N GLY A 364 -7.43 19.40 -2.99
CA GLY A 364 -7.65 18.01 -2.58
C GLY A 364 -6.47 17.07 -2.89
N ARG A 365 -6.78 15.94 -3.55
CA ARG A 365 -5.77 14.92 -3.91
C ARG A 365 -5.11 15.20 -5.24
N GLY A 366 -3.90 14.69 -5.44
CA GLY A 366 -3.13 14.82 -6.67
C GLY A 366 -3.58 13.92 -7.82
N GLY A 367 -4.66 13.15 -7.66
CA GLY A 367 -5.22 12.32 -8.69
C GLY A 367 -6.57 11.71 -8.33
N SER A 368 -7.41 11.55 -9.33
CA SER A 368 -8.72 10.88 -9.28
C SER A 368 -8.74 9.60 -10.13
N TYR A 369 -7.57 9.12 -10.56
CA TYR A 369 -7.49 7.93 -11.40
C TYR A 369 -8.01 6.71 -10.67
N VAL A 370 -9.01 6.05 -11.25
CA VAL A 370 -9.53 4.76 -10.81
C VAL A 370 -9.75 3.88 -12.03
N SER A 371 -9.16 2.70 -12.03
CA SER A 371 -9.42 1.63 -12.98
C SER A 371 -9.91 0.39 -12.27
N GLN A 372 -10.31 -0.62 -13.04
CA GLN A 372 -10.81 -1.88 -12.51
C GLN A 372 -10.01 -3.05 -13.11
N LEU A 373 -9.69 -4.02 -12.28
CA LEU A 373 -9.03 -5.26 -12.63
C LEU A 373 -9.94 -6.42 -12.21
N LEU A 374 -10.38 -7.21 -13.15
CA LEU A 374 -11.22 -8.38 -12.88
C LEU A 374 -10.36 -9.62 -12.64
N LEU A 375 -10.51 -10.27 -11.51
CA LEU A 375 -10.11 -11.65 -11.32
C LEU A 375 -11.32 -12.53 -11.69
N ASN A 376 -11.25 -13.23 -12.80
CA ASN A 376 -12.35 -14.05 -13.25
C ASN A 376 -12.50 -15.36 -12.43
N ALA A 377 -13.56 -16.10 -12.66
CA ALA A 377 -13.84 -17.36 -11.98
C ALA A 377 -12.76 -18.45 -12.20
N GLN A 378 -11.91 -18.30 -13.20
CA GLN A 378 -10.79 -19.19 -13.52
C GLN A 378 -9.50 -18.77 -12.81
N GLY A 379 -9.50 -17.67 -12.06
CA GLY A 379 -8.34 -17.15 -11.35
C GLY A 379 -7.36 -16.35 -12.24
N VAL A 380 -7.85 -15.82 -13.37
CA VAL A 380 -7.06 -15.03 -14.31
C VAL A 380 -7.43 -13.55 -14.17
N PHE A 381 -6.46 -12.68 -14.09
CA PHE A 381 -6.65 -11.22 -14.11
C PHE A 381 -6.91 -10.73 -15.53
N ILE A 382 -7.96 -9.92 -15.69
CA ILE A 382 -8.39 -9.28 -16.94
C ILE A 382 -8.57 -7.78 -16.67
N GLY A 383 -7.86 -6.90 -17.40
CA GLY A 383 -7.98 -5.47 -17.27
C GLY A 383 -7.02 -4.70 -18.16
#